data_f68b03d2da02c1f7b681af117997a2ac
#
_entry.id   f68b03d2da02c1f7b681af117997a2ac
#
_cell.length_a   1.000
_cell.length_b   1.000
_cell.length_c   1.000
_cell.angle_alpha   90.00
_cell.angle_beta   90.00
_cell.angle_gamma   90.00
#
_symmetry.space_group_name_H-M   'P 1'
#
loop_
_entity.id
_entity.type
_entity.pdbx_description
1 polymer ?
#
loop_
_entity_poly.entity_id
_entity_poly.type
_entity_poly.pdbx_seq_one_letter_code
_entity_poly.pdbx_strand_id
1 'polypeptide(L)'
;VVLMWGHMGGFAVYAILVGSFQLHTHLVGVSREKWPVALRELVLDAAPFIASMALFLLVSPVSERAGDGLTYSPWLGAKPYAALFSLQSGVLWADVMVLLGLVALILTLFLTRQLVVNRLLLTAAAMLWLAFVVLPPDMLGSSFADVRIVPLAAMVTLIALGTVKTPTRWAEALVLTLALSLGLVKTAALVRGWQSDQLVIESVVNAMKKIPSGSTLFAATAALEPSMVLTNPGAREAWHPPLKHIGSYASVFGDVFVPMTFADRHKQPMVVVDKYLPIKEFHGDNPFKVYQPSDLVALAKRITEQTHLPGAPALGDVFLLVVGTDLYPTLPTLAGYSVFLADDSFVIFQATSPALPGAVTPAIGVPHGG
;
A
#
# COMPACT_ATOMS: atom_id res chain seq x y z
N VAL A 1 -5.31 20.31 17.10
CA VAL A 1 -4.36 19.60 18.00
C VAL A 1 -4.73 18.12 18.12
N VAL A 2 -5.93 17.75 18.61
CA VAL A 2 -6.34 16.33 18.82
C VAL A 2 -6.22 15.52 17.52
N LEU A 3 -6.72 16.02 16.39
CA LEU A 3 -6.64 15.34 15.09
C LEU A 3 -5.18 15.13 14.66
N MET A 4 -4.31 16.09 14.92
CA MET A 4 -2.88 16.00 14.59
C MET A 4 -2.18 14.86 15.35
N TRP A 5 -2.45 14.72 16.65
CA TRP A 5 -1.88 13.65 17.46
C TRP A 5 -2.48 12.28 17.14
N GLY A 6 -3.76 12.24 16.72
CA GLY A 6 -4.40 11.00 16.33
C GLY A 6 -3.99 10.51 14.93
N HIS A 7 -3.84 11.41 13.97
CA HIS A 7 -3.55 11.05 12.58
C HIS A 7 -2.99 12.24 11.78
N MET A 8 -1.67 12.34 11.70
CA MET A 8 -0.99 13.45 10.99
C MET A 8 -1.45 13.64 9.54
N GLY A 9 -1.64 12.56 8.78
CA GLY A 9 -2.16 12.63 7.41
C GLY A 9 -3.57 13.23 7.35
N GLY A 10 -4.44 12.86 8.29
CA GLY A 10 -5.79 13.46 8.40
C GLY A 10 -5.73 14.95 8.75
N PHE A 11 -4.80 15.34 9.61
CA PHE A 11 -4.57 16.74 9.93
C PHE A 11 -4.08 17.56 8.71
N ALA A 12 -3.14 17.01 7.94
CA ALA A 12 -2.62 17.65 6.73
C ALA A 12 -3.75 17.87 5.69
N VAL A 13 -4.56 16.85 5.46
CA VAL A 13 -5.73 16.91 4.58
C VAL A 13 -6.72 17.99 5.06
N TYR A 14 -7.04 17.98 6.35
CA TYR A 14 -7.93 18.98 6.94
C TYR A 14 -7.37 20.40 6.76
N ALA A 15 -6.07 20.61 6.99
CA ALA A 15 -5.40 21.89 6.78
C ALA A 15 -5.47 22.34 5.32
N ILE A 16 -5.28 21.42 4.35
CA ILE A 16 -5.42 21.72 2.91
C ILE A 16 -6.85 22.16 2.58
N LEU A 17 -7.86 21.44 3.07
CA LEU A 17 -9.27 21.76 2.80
C LEU A 17 -9.68 23.11 3.39
N VAL A 18 -9.34 23.36 4.65
CA VAL A 18 -9.61 24.63 5.31
C VAL A 18 -8.82 25.75 4.65
N GLY A 19 -7.53 25.54 4.37
CA GLY A 19 -6.69 26.50 3.66
C GLY A 19 -7.21 26.84 2.27
N SER A 20 -7.77 25.86 1.55
CA SER A 20 -8.41 26.07 0.24
C SER A 20 -9.67 26.92 0.35
N PHE A 21 -10.47 26.69 1.40
CA PHE A 21 -11.65 27.51 1.69
C PHE A 21 -11.26 28.95 1.98
N GLN A 22 -10.28 29.18 2.85
CA GLN A 22 -9.79 30.50 3.20
C GLN A 22 -9.15 31.21 1.99
N LEU A 23 -8.33 30.48 1.22
CA LEU A 23 -7.76 30.99 -0.02
C LEU A 23 -8.83 31.47 -0.99
N HIS A 24 -9.88 30.67 -1.18
CA HIS A 24 -11.00 31.04 -2.04
C HIS A 24 -11.73 32.25 -1.53
N THR A 25 -12.03 32.30 -0.22
CA THR A 25 -12.80 33.37 0.41
C THR A 25 -12.05 34.71 0.40
N HIS A 26 -10.74 34.68 0.65
CA HIS A 26 -9.95 35.92 0.77
C HIS A 26 -9.34 36.40 -0.55
N LEU A 27 -9.10 35.54 -1.52
CA LEU A 27 -8.39 35.93 -2.74
C LEU A 27 -9.25 35.91 -4.01
N VAL A 28 -10.28 35.04 -4.08
CA VAL A 28 -11.11 34.96 -5.29
C VAL A 28 -12.07 36.11 -5.36
N GLY A 29 -11.95 36.92 -6.41
CA GLY A 29 -12.81 38.13 -6.64
C GLY A 29 -12.38 39.38 -5.89
N VAL A 30 -11.24 39.36 -5.20
CA VAL A 30 -10.70 40.51 -4.48
C VAL A 30 -9.85 41.37 -5.42
N SER A 31 -10.06 42.70 -5.40
CA SER A 31 -9.24 43.64 -6.16
C SER A 31 -7.79 43.63 -5.68
N ARG A 32 -6.86 43.86 -6.59
CA ARG A 32 -5.41 43.82 -6.34
C ARG A 32 -4.94 44.72 -5.20
N GLU A 33 -5.62 45.83 -4.99
CA GLU A 33 -5.36 46.79 -3.92
C GLU A 33 -5.64 46.23 -2.51
N LYS A 34 -6.56 45.29 -2.39
CA LYS A 34 -6.93 44.63 -1.13
C LYS A 34 -6.12 43.35 -0.83
N TRP A 35 -5.24 42.94 -1.73
CA TRP A 35 -4.42 41.75 -1.55
C TRP A 35 -3.57 41.74 -0.26
N PRO A 36 -2.92 42.85 0.15
CA PRO A 36 -2.15 42.86 1.40
C PRO A 36 -3.00 42.53 2.63
N VAL A 37 -4.24 43.03 2.66
CA VAL A 37 -5.18 42.74 3.76
C VAL A 37 -5.62 41.26 3.69
N ALA A 38 -6.02 40.80 2.50
CA ALA A 38 -6.43 39.42 2.28
C ALA A 38 -5.33 38.41 2.63
N LEU A 39 -4.07 38.69 2.28
CA LEU A 39 -2.93 37.85 2.64
C LEU A 39 -2.68 37.84 4.15
N ARG A 40 -2.82 38.98 4.81
CA ARG A 40 -2.71 39.08 6.27
C ARG A 40 -3.75 38.18 6.95
N GLU A 41 -5.00 38.27 6.55
CA GLU A 41 -6.09 37.45 7.10
C GLU A 41 -5.82 35.96 6.85
N LEU A 42 -5.38 35.58 5.64
CA LEU A 42 -5.00 34.21 5.31
C LEU A 42 -3.87 33.68 6.21
N VAL A 43 -2.86 34.49 6.50
CA VAL A 43 -1.77 34.15 7.42
C VAL A 43 -2.28 33.95 8.85
N LEU A 44 -3.18 34.83 9.31
CA LEU A 44 -3.78 34.69 10.64
C LEU A 44 -4.64 33.42 10.76
N ASP A 45 -5.41 33.10 9.73
CA ASP A 45 -6.20 31.85 9.67
C ASP A 45 -5.32 30.61 9.58
N ALA A 46 -4.15 30.69 8.95
CA ALA A 46 -3.17 29.60 8.90
C ALA A 46 -2.37 29.41 10.22
N ALA A 47 -2.29 30.43 11.06
CA ALA A 47 -1.46 30.42 12.27
C ALA A 47 -1.72 29.22 13.21
N PRO A 48 -2.98 28.77 13.48
CA PRO A 48 -3.24 27.61 14.31
C PRO A 48 -2.67 26.30 13.72
N PHE A 49 -2.67 26.17 12.38
CA PHE A 49 -2.12 25.00 11.69
C PHE A 49 -0.60 24.99 11.74
N ILE A 50 0.03 26.17 11.50
CA ILE A 50 1.48 26.35 11.58
C ILE A 50 1.97 26.07 13.00
N ALA A 51 1.31 26.64 14.02
CA ALA A 51 1.65 26.41 15.42
C ALA A 51 1.51 24.93 15.82
N SER A 52 0.44 24.27 15.35
CA SER A 52 0.22 22.83 15.60
C SER A 52 1.32 21.99 14.94
N MET A 53 1.69 22.30 13.71
CA MET A 53 2.76 21.59 13.00
C MET A 53 4.12 21.82 13.66
N ALA A 54 4.43 23.05 14.05
CA ALA A 54 5.66 23.37 14.77
C ALA A 54 5.75 22.59 16.09
N LEU A 55 4.66 22.57 16.87
CA LEU A 55 4.59 21.79 18.10
C LEU A 55 4.81 20.30 17.84
N PHE A 56 4.20 19.75 16.79
CA PHE A 56 4.40 18.34 16.40
C PHE A 56 5.87 18.07 16.09
N LEU A 57 6.51 18.90 15.27
CA LEU A 57 7.92 18.71 14.89
C LEU A 57 8.87 18.83 16.08
N LEU A 58 8.51 19.62 17.10
CA LEU A 58 9.33 19.80 18.31
C LEU A 58 9.21 18.64 19.30
N VAL A 59 8.03 18.00 19.38
CA VAL A 59 7.73 17.02 20.43
C VAL A 59 7.68 15.57 19.91
N SER A 60 7.51 15.39 18.59
CA SER A 60 7.36 14.06 18.01
C SER A 60 8.70 13.33 17.90
N PRO A 61 8.79 12.07 18.35
CA PRO A 61 9.97 11.23 18.13
C PRO A 61 10.26 10.96 16.64
N VAL A 62 9.29 11.23 15.75
CA VAL A 62 9.48 11.16 14.29
C VAL A 62 10.48 12.22 13.81
N SER A 63 10.68 13.30 14.57
CA SER A 63 11.66 14.34 14.24
C SER A 63 13.11 13.83 14.27
N GLU A 64 13.42 12.82 15.07
CA GLU A 64 14.75 12.21 15.13
C GLU A 64 15.12 11.50 13.81
N ARG A 65 14.11 11.00 13.08
CA ARG A 65 14.28 10.39 11.75
C ARG A 65 14.03 11.33 10.58
N ALA A 66 13.65 12.58 10.84
CA ALA A 66 13.48 13.57 9.76
C ALA A 66 14.79 13.82 8.99
N GLY A 67 15.95 13.40 9.55
CA GLY A 67 17.25 13.39 8.88
C GLY A 67 17.41 12.33 7.78
N ASP A 68 16.60 11.27 7.77
CA ASP A 68 16.66 10.20 6.75
C ASP A 68 16.00 10.56 5.42
N GLY A 69 15.65 11.82 5.27
CA GLY A 69 15.45 12.43 3.98
C GLY A 69 14.03 12.33 3.43
N LEU A 70 13.65 13.44 2.88
CA LEU A 70 12.65 13.53 1.83
C LEU A 70 13.24 12.85 0.59
N THR A 71 12.92 11.61 0.33
CA THR A 71 13.44 10.88 -0.84
C THR A 71 12.63 11.28 -2.07
N TYR A 72 13.14 12.22 -2.82
CA TYR A 72 12.66 12.52 -4.16
C TYR A 72 13.40 11.61 -5.16
N SER A 73 12.87 10.43 -5.40
CA SER A 73 13.21 9.62 -6.58
C SER A 73 12.72 10.34 -7.87
N PRO A 74 13.09 9.96 -9.09
CA PRO A 74 12.65 10.62 -10.35
C PRO A 74 11.11 10.58 -10.52
N TRP A 75 10.46 11.28 -9.66
CA TRP A 75 9.07 11.16 -9.23
C TRP A 75 8.06 11.74 -10.21
N LEU A 76 8.42 12.77 -10.98
CA LEU A 76 7.47 13.40 -11.91
C LEU A 76 6.94 12.42 -12.97
N GLY A 77 7.79 11.52 -13.47
CA GLY A 77 7.37 10.47 -14.40
C GLY A 77 6.52 9.37 -13.75
N ALA A 78 6.73 9.12 -12.45
CA ALA A 78 6.00 8.09 -11.72
C ALA A 78 4.66 8.57 -11.15
N LYS A 79 4.45 9.89 -11.01
CA LYS A 79 3.22 10.45 -10.40
C LYS A 79 1.92 10.06 -11.14
N PRO A 80 1.80 10.14 -12.46
CA PRO A 80 0.59 9.70 -13.14
C PRO A 80 0.28 8.23 -12.86
N TYR A 81 1.31 7.39 -12.86
CA TYR A 81 1.20 5.97 -12.52
C TYR A 81 0.76 5.78 -11.07
N ALA A 82 1.39 6.48 -10.12
CA ALA A 82 1.03 6.44 -8.70
C ALA A 82 -0.41 6.91 -8.45
N ALA A 83 -0.89 7.90 -9.21
CA ALA A 83 -2.28 8.34 -9.14
C ALA A 83 -3.25 7.25 -9.62
N LEU A 84 -2.99 6.63 -10.76
CA LEU A 84 -3.81 5.53 -11.27
C LEU A 84 -3.78 4.34 -10.30
N PHE A 85 -2.61 3.99 -9.82
CA PHE A 85 -2.39 2.92 -8.85
C PHE A 85 -3.22 3.09 -7.57
N SER A 86 -3.28 4.30 -7.00
CA SER A 86 -4.03 4.57 -5.78
C SER A 86 -5.55 4.46 -5.94
N LEU A 87 -6.05 4.46 -7.19
CA LEU A 87 -7.46 4.29 -7.53
C LEU A 87 -7.81 2.85 -7.94
N GLN A 88 -6.81 1.99 -8.06
CA GLN A 88 -7.00 0.58 -8.44
C GLN A 88 -7.71 -0.21 -7.35
N SER A 89 -8.51 -1.16 -7.78
CA SER A 89 -9.17 -2.14 -6.92
C SER A 89 -8.51 -3.52 -6.95
N GLY A 90 -7.42 -3.68 -7.74
CA GLY A 90 -6.79 -4.97 -8.02
C GLY A 90 -7.47 -5.75 -9.14
N VAL A 91 -8.48 -5.17 -9.79
CA VAL A 91 -9.19 -5.76 -10.93
C VAL A 91 -9.17 -4.76 -12.09
N LEU A 92 -8.09 -4.80 -12.87
CA LEU A 92 -7.77 -3.79 -13.90
C LEU A 92 -8.93 -3.48 -14.86
N TRP A 93 -9.61 -4.50 -15.39
CA TRP A 93 -10.72 -4.27 -16.31
C TRP A 93 -11.87 -3.48 -15.68
N ALA A 94 -12.18 -3.74 -14.39
CA ALA A 94 -13.24 -3.02 -13.68
C ALA A 94 -12.81 -1.56 -13.40
N ASP A 95 -11.56 -1.33 -13.07
CA ASP A 95 -11.02 0.01 -12.87
C ASP A 95 -11.04 0.83 -14.16
N VAL A 96 -10.64 0.22 -15.29
CA VAL A 96 -10.71 0.85 -16.62
C VAL A 96 -12.16 1.17 -16.99
N MET A 97 -13.09 0.25 -16.78
CA MET A 97 -14.51 0.48 -17.07
C MET A 97 -15.10 1.61 -16.24
N VAL A 98 -14.75 1.70 -14.95
CA VAL A 98 -15.18 2.81 -14.09
C VAL A 98 -14.61 4.13 -14.59
N LEU A 99 -13.31 4.18 -14.92
CA LEU A 99 -12.66 5.39 -15.41
C LEU A 99 -13.31 5.86 -16.73
N LEU A 100 -13.46 4.97 -17.71
CA LEU A 100 -14.07 5.30 -18.99
C LEU A 100 -15.54 5.74 -18.83
N GLY A 101 -16.29 5.08 -17.96
CA GLY A 101 -17.66 5.44 -17.65
C GLY A 101 -17.79 6.84 -17.02
N LEU A 102 -16.89 7.18 -16.08
CA LEU A 102 -16.85 8.51 -15.47
C LEU A 102 -16.46 9.59 -16.50
N VAL A 103 -15.46 9.34 -17.34
CA VAL A 103 -15.06 10.26 -18.41
C VAL A 103 -16.21 10.48 -19.39
N ALA A 104 -16.86 9.41 -19.84
CA ALA A 104 -18.01 9.48 -20.74
C ALA A 104 -19.16 10.27 -20.10
N LEU A 105 -19.46 10.05 -18.82
CA LEU A 105 -20.48 10.79 -18.09
C LEU A 105 -20.17 12.29 -18.03
N ILE A 106 -18.97 12.65 -17.59
CA ILE A 106 -18.55 14.04 -17.48
C ILE A 106 -18.62 14.73 -18.85
N LEU A 107 -18.11 14.07 -19.89
CA LEU A 107 -18.15 14.59 -21.26
C LEU A 107 -19.59 14.79 -21.74
N THR A 108 -20.48 13.83 -21.51
CA THR A 108 -21.90 13.94 -21.90
C THR A 108 -22.57 15.12 -21.19
N LEU A 109 -22.37 15.25 -19.87
CA LEU A 109 -22.93 16.37 -19.09
C LEU A 109 -22.36 17.71 -19.54
N PHE A 110 -21.08 17.76 -19.90
CA PHE A 110 -20.43 18.96 -20.44
C PHE A 110 -21.01 19.37 -21.80
N LEU A 111 -21.05 18.42 -22.75
CA LEU A 111 -21.55 18.68 -24.11
C LEU A 111 -23.04 19.06 -24.12
N THR A 112 -23.81 18.53 -23.20
CA THR A 112 -25.24 18.85 -23.05
C THR A 112 -25.52 20.07 -22.17
N ARG A 113 -24.46 20.76 -21.70
CA ARG A 113 -24.52 21.92 -20.81
C ARG A 113 -25.27 21.66 -19.49
N GLN A 114 -25.26 20.42 -19.03
CA GLN A 114 -25.84 20.00 -17.74
C GLN A 114 -24.82 20.09 -16.59
N LEU A 115 -23.54 20.25 -16.92
CA LEU A 115 -22.46 20.31 -15.93
C LEU A 115 -22.33 21.71 -15.33
N VAL A 116 -22.27 21.78 -14.01
CA VAL A 116 -21.94 23.00 -13.25
C VAL A 116 -20.73 22.72 -12.37
N VAL A 117 -19.85 23.68 -12.25
CA VAL A 117 -18.64 23.56 -11.45
C VAL A 117 -18.76 24.43 -10.20
N ASN A 118 -18.66 23.79 -9.04
CA ASN A 118 -18.50 24.51 -7.75
C ASN A 118 -17.07 24.98 -7.62
N ARG A 119 -16.85 26.29 -7.79
CA ARG A 119 -15.52 26.90 -7.80
C ARG A 119 -14.75 26.69 -6.49
N LEU A 120 -15.44 26.72 -5.34
CA LEU A 120 -14.83 26.50 -4.04
C LEU A 120 -14.27 25.08 -3.92
N LEU A 121 -15.08 24.08 -4.23
CA LEU A 121 -14.66 22.68 -4.21
C LEU A 121 -13.59 22.38 -5.28
N LEU A 122 -13.67 23.05 -6.44
CA LEU A 122 -12.62 22.94 -7.45
C LEU A 122 -11.28 23.51 -6.96
N THR A 123 -11.31 24.63 -6.20
CA THR A 123 -10.11 25.15 -5.55
C THR A 123 -9.52 24.14 -4.56
N ALA A 124 -10.36 23.52 -3.75
CA ALA A 124 -9.93 22.47 -2.82
C ALA A 124 -9.35 21.24 -3.55
N ALA A 125 -10.00 20.80 -4.63
CA ALA A 125 -9.49 19.72 -5.48
C ALA A 125 -8.13 20.07 -6.08
N ALA A 126 -7.99 21.28 -6.65
CA ALA A 126 -6.73 21.75 -7.22
C ALA A 126 -5.59 21.79 -6.18
N MET A 127 -5.87 22.21 -4.95
CA MET A 127 -4.88 22.24 -3.86
C MET A 127 -4.50 20.81 -3.42
N LEU A 128 -5.43 19.86 -3.39
CA LEU A 128 -5.13 18.48 -3.10
C LEU A 128 -4.28 17.82 -4.21
N TRP A 129 -4.60 18.07 -5.48
CA TRP A 129 -3.79 17.60 -6.61
C TRP A 129 -2.39 18.26 -6.62
N LEU A 130 -2.29 19.54 -6.29
CA LEU A 130 -1.00 20.22 -6.13
C LEU A 130 -0.19 19.59 -4.98
N ALA A 131 -0.83 19.32 -3.84
CA ALA A 131 -0.19 18.64 -2.72
C ALA A 131 0.32 17.24 -3.14
N PHE A 132 -0.47 16.46 -3.87
CA PHE A 132 -0.03 15.18 -4.43
C PHE A 132 1.21 15.33 -5.33
N VAL A 133 1.23 16.34 -6.19
CA VAL A 133 2.37 16.59 -7.09
C VAL A 133 3.61 17.02 -6.32
N VAL A 134 3.47 17.86 -5.30
CA VAL A 134 4.60 18.44 -4.55
C VAL A 134 5.15 17.52 -3.47
N LEU A 135 4.28 16.73 -2.82
CA LEU A 135 4.71 15.84 -1.73
C LEU A 135 5.58 14.70 -2.24
N PRO A 136 6.68 14.39 -1.54
CA PRO A 136 7.47 13.21 -1.82
C PRO A 136 6.70 11.93 -1.47
N PRO A 137 7.00 10.79 -2.13
CA PRO A 137 6.40 9.50 -1.78
C PRO A 137 6.74 9.06 -0.36
N ASP A 138 7.98 9.33 0.08
CA ASP A 138 8.43 9.01 1.43
C ASP A 138 8.68 10.30 2.22
N MET A 139 7.96 10.44 3.33
CA MET A 139 8.00 11.62 4.17
C MET A 139 7.88 11.24 5.65
N LEU A 140 8.82 11.72 6.47
CA LEU A 140 8.82 11.50 7.93
C LEU A 140 8.70 10.00 8.29
N GLY A 141 9.38 9.15 7.55
CA GLY A 141 9.32 7.70 7.73
C GLY A 141 8.01 7.04 7.31
N SER A 142 7.10 7.76 6.66
CA SER A 142 5.87 7.22 6.08
C SER A 142 6.05 7.06 4.58
N SER A 143 5.92 5.84 4.07
CA SER A 143 5.89 5.57 2.63
C SER A 143 4.50 5.82 2.06
N PHE A 144 4.46 6.18 0.77
CA PHE A 144 3.22 6.47 0.04
C PHE A 144 2.41 7.66 0.61
N ALA A 145 3.10 8.66 1.17
CA ALA A 145 2.44 9.83 1.77
C ALA A 145 1.60 10.61 0.73
N ASP A 146 2.12 10.72 -0.48
CA ASP A 146 1.51 11.42 -1.61
C ASP A 146 0.28 10.68 -2.17
N VAL A 147 0.37 9.38 -2.42
CA VAL A 147 -0.72 8.61 -3.04
C VAL A 147 -1.96 8.51 -2.16
N ARG A 148 -1.82 8.67 -0.84
CA ARG A 148 -2.96 8.69 0.10
C ARG A 148 -3.89 9.88 -0.10
N ILE A 149 -3.41 10.95 -0.74
CA ILE A 149 -4.21 12.15 -1.05
C ILE A 149 -5.07 11.93 -2.30
N VAL A 150 -4.64 11.07 -3.23
CA VAL A 150 -5.28 10.91 -4.54
C VAL A 150 -6.75 10.49 -4.47
N PRO A 151 -7.17 9.48 -3.67
CA PRO A 151 -8.58 9.11 -3.57
C PRO A 151 -9.45 10.29 -3.12
N LEU A 152 -8.96 11.08 -2.17
CA LEU A 152 -9.67 12.26 -1.69
C LEU A 152 -9.70 13.37 -2.74
N ALA A 153 -8.58 13.64 -3.42
CA ALA A 153 -8.52 14.62 -4.50
C ALA A 153 -9.49 14.25 -5.62
N ALA A 154 -9.55 12.99 -6.02
CA ALA A 154 -10.49 12.49 -7.00
C ALA A 154 -11.95 12.66 -6.53
N MET A 155 -12.25 12.30 -5.28
CA MET A 155 -13.59 12.43 -4.69
C MET A 155 -14.03 13.89 -4.63
N VAL A 156 -13.18 14.82 -4.16
CA VAL A 156 -13.48 16.26 -4.09
C VAL A 156 -13.64 16.81 -5.51
N THR A 157 -12.84 16.35 -6.49
CA THR A 157 -13.01 16.73 -7.90
C THR A 157 -14.40 16.32 -8.41
N LEU A 158 -14.83 15.11 -8.17
CA LEU A 158 -16.15 14.61 -8.59
C LEU A 158 -17.29 15.41 -7.91
N ILE A 159 -17.16 15.70 -6.61
CA ILE A 159 -18.15 16.49 -5.88
C ILE A 159 -18.19 17.94 -6.36
N ALA A 160 -17.05 18.48 -6.82
CA ALA A 160 -16.98 19.82 -7.41
C ALA A 160 -17.74 19.92 -8.75
N LEU A 161 -17.92 18.79 -9.43
CA LEU A 161 -18.67 18.67 -10.68
C LEU A 161 -20.12 18.32 -10.35
N GLY A 162 -21.00 19.31 -10.37
CA GLY A 162 -22.43 19.13 -10.12
C GLY A 162 -23.26 19.21 -11.40
N THR A 163 -24.54 18.91 -11.25
CA THR A 163 -25.53 19.19 -12.31
C THR A 163 -26.17 20.56 -12.09
N VAL A 164 -26.75 21.15 -13.15
CA VAL A 164 -27.56 22.35 -13.05
C VAL A 164 -28.70 22.19 -12.02
N LYS A 165 -29.21 23.29 -11.45
CA LYS A 165 -30.25 23.25 -10.40
C LYS A 165 -31.51 22.51 -10.83
N THR A 166 -31.83 22.55 -12.13
CA THR A 166 -32.98 21.86 -12.75
C THR A 166 -32.48 20.98 -13.87
N PRO A 167 -31.81 19.85 -13.53
CA PRO A 167 -31.35 18.94 -14.57
C PRO A 167 -32.54 18.30 -15.30
N THR A 168 -32.33 17.93 -16.55
CA THR A 168 -33.35 17.18 -17.29
C THR A 168 -33.48 15.79 -16.68
N ARG A 169 -34.71 15.23 -16.66
CA ARG A 169 -34.97 13.89 -16.09
C ARG A 169 -34.05 12.81 -16.65
N TRP A 170 -33.71 12.91 -17.95
CA TRP A 170 -32.75 11.97 -18.54
C TRP A 170 -31.33 12.11 -17.98
N ALA A 171 -30.89 13.33 -17.69
CA ALA A 171 -29.56 13.56 -17.11
C ALA A 171 -29.47 12.99 -15.68
N GLU A 172 -30.51 13.20 -14.86
CA GLU A 172 -30.60 12.59 -13.53
C GLU A 172 -30.60 11.06 -13.62
N ALA A 173 -31.44 10.50 -14.50
CA ALA A 173 -31.51 9.06 -14.71
C ALA A 173 -30.17 8.49 -15.20
N LEU A 174 -29.48 9.18 -16.12
CA LEU A 174 -28.18 8.76 -16.63
C LEU A 174 -27.12 8.77 -15.50
N VAL A 175 -27.02 9.85 -14.72
CA VAL A 175 -26.06 9.95 -13.61
C VAL A 175 -26.32 8.84 -12.60
N LEU A 176 -27.58 8.67 -12.17
CA LEU A 176 -27.94 7.66 -11.17
C LEU A 176 -27.68 6.24 -11.69
N THR A 177 -28.15 5.94 -12.90
CA THR A 177 -27.99 4.60 -13.48
C THR A 177 -26.50 4.26 -13.65
N LEU A 178 -25.72 5.19 -14.18
CA LEU A 178 -24.29 4.96 -14.39
C LEU A 178 -23.53 4.83 -13.07
N ALA A 179 -23.81 5.70 -12.10
CA ALA A 179 -23.19 5.63 -10.78
C ALA A 179 -23.48 4.29 -10.08
N LEU A 180 -24.75 3.87 -10.08
CA LEU A 180 -25.15 2.57 -9.52
C LEU A 180 -24.52 1.41 -10.28
N SER A 181 -24.55 1.42 -11.61
CA SER A 181 -23.99 0.34 -12.44
C SER A 181 -22.47 0.21 -12.23
N LEU A 182 -21.74 1.32 -12.29
CA LEU A 182 -20.28 1.32 -12.07
C LEU A 182 -19.94 0.91 -10.64
N GLY A 183 -20.70 1.38 -9.65
CA GLY A 183 -20.55 0.99 -8.25
C GLY A 183 -20.78 -0.50 -8.04
N LEU A 184 -21.84 -1.06 -8.62
CA LEU A 184 -22.14 -2.49 -8.54
C LEU A 184 -21.08 -3.34 -9.24
N VAL A 185 -20.66 -2.96 -10.44
CA VAL A 185 -19.59 -3.67 -11.18
C VAL A 185 -18.30 -3.69 -10.39
N LYS A 186 -17.89 -2.53 -9.85
CA LYS A 186 -16.67 -2.44 -9.05
C LYS A 186 -16.77 -3.26 -7.76
N THR A 187 -17.90 -3.16 -7.05
CA THR A 187 -18.13 -3.93 -5.82
C THR A 187 -18.12 -5.43 -6.10
N ALA A 188 -18.81 -5.88 -7.13
CA ALA A 188 -18.83 -7.30 -7.52
C ALA A 188 -17.42 -7.81 -7.88
N ALA A 189 -16.66 -7.02 -8.64
CA ALA A 189 -15.28 -7.36 -8.98
C ALA A 189 -14.38 -7.47 -7.74
N LEU A 190 -14.49 -6.52 -6.80
CA LEU A 190 -13.77 -6.55 -5.52
C LEU A 190 -14.13 -7.77 -4.68
N VAL A 191 -15.44 -8.03 -4.50
CA VAL A 191 -15.91 -9.19 -3.71
C VAL A 191 -15.38 -10.49 -4.31
N ARG A 192 -15.44 -10.62 -5.63
CA ARG A 192 -14.92 -11.81 -6.32
C ARG A 192 -13.40 -11.98 -6.15
N GLY A 193 -12.66 -10.87 -6.23
CA GLY A 193 -11.23 -10.88 -5.95
C GLY A 193 -10.91 -11.32 -4.52
N TRP A 194 -11.61 -10.76 -3.54
CA TRP A 194 -11.42 -11.09 -2.13
C TRP A 194 -11.81 -12.54 -1.80
N GLN A 195 -12.89 -13.05 -2.38
CA GLN A 195 -13.28 -14.46 -2.20
C GLN A 195 -12.19 -15.42 -2.69
N SER A 196 -11.60 -15.11 -3.85
CA SER A 196 -10.46 -15.88 -4.38
C SER A 196 -9.24 -15.81 -3.45
N ASP A 197 -8.94 -14.62 -2.89
CA ASP A 197 -7.82 -14.43 -1.96
C ASP A 197 -8.06 -15.12 -0.61
N GLN A 198 -9.30 -15.14 -0.13
CA GLN A 198 -9.67 -15.76 1.13
C GLN A 198 -9.35 -17.25 1.15
N LEU A 199 -9.57 -17.96 0.06
CA LEU A 199 -9.23 -19.37 -0.03
C LEU A 199 -7.73 -19.62 0.18
N VAL A 200 -6.89 -18.79 -0.45
CA VAL A 200 -5.43 -18.87 -0.26
C VAL A 200 -5.05 -18.49 1.17
N ILE A 201 -5.65 -17.41 1.72
CA ILE A 201 -5.40 -16.97 3.09
C ILE A 201 -5.73 -18.08 4.09
N GLU A 202 -6.89 -18.71 3.96
CA GLU A 202 -7.33 -19.81 4.84
C GLU A 202 -6.39 -21.00 4.77
N SER A 203 -5.96 -21.39 3.55
CA SER A 203 -5.01 -22.50 3.37
C SER A 203 -3.66 -22.19 4.02
N VAL A 204 -3.10 -20.99 3.76
CA VAL A 204 -1.82 -20.57 4.36
C VAL A 204 -1.92 -20.47 5.87
N VAL A 205 -2.99 -19.87 6.43
CA VAL A 205 -3.19 -19.75 7.89
C VAL A 205 -3.30 -21.14 8.53
N ASN A 206 -4.02 -22.07 7.92
CA ASN A 206 -4.12 -23.45 8.42
C ASN A 206 -2.78 -24.19 8.37
N ALA A 207 -1.96 -23.90 7.38
CA ALA A 207 -0.59 -24.40 7.31
C ALA A 207 0.30 -23.82 8.41
N MET A 208 0.22 -22.50 8.64
CA MET A 208 0.99 -21.83 9.70
C MET A 208 0.68 -22.34 11.10
N LYS A 209 -0.56 -22.73 11.39
CA LYS A 209 -0.95 -23.33 12.68
C LYS A 209 -0.24 -24.65 12.97
N LYS A 210 0.37 -25.29 11.97
CA LYS A 210 1.17 -26.51 12.13
C LYS A 210 2.63 -26.24 12.47
N ILE A 211 3.07 -24.98 12.37
CA ILE A 211 4.43 -24.58 12.75
C ILE A 211 4.54 -24.64 14.27
N PRO A 212 5.57 -25.28 14.82
CA PRO A 212 5.76 -25.37 16.28
C PRO A 212 5.88 -24.00 16.93
N SER A 213 5.29 -23.85 18.13
CA SER A 213 5.45 -22.64 18.95
C SER A 213 6.93 -22.36 19.25
N GLY A 214 7.29 -21.08 19.32
CA GLY A 214 8.67 -20.64 19.54
C GLY A 214 9.56 -20.69 18.30
N SER A 215 9.00 -21.07 17.14
CA SER A 215 9.71 -21.05 15.85
C SER A 215 9.83 -19.64 15.28
N THR A 216 10.67 -19.50 14.25
CA THR A 216 10.81 -18.27 13.46
C THR A 216 10.34 -18.50 12.04
N LEU A 217 9.48 -17.63 11.51
CA LEU A 217 8.97 -17.68 10.15
C LEU A 217 9.41 -16.45 9.35
N PHE A 218 10.21 -16.68 8.33
CA PHE A 218 10.45 -15.71 7.27
C PHE A 218 9.37 -15.87 6.20
N ALA A 219 8.94 -14.79 5.59
CA ALA A 219 7.94 -14.84 4.52
C ALA A 219 8.46 -14.11 3.28
N ALA A 220 8.20 -14.71 2.13
CA ALA A 220 8.51 -14.15 0.82
C ALA A 220 7.27 -14.25 -0.06
N THR A 221 7.06 -13.25 -0.91
CA THR A 221 6.00 -13.28 -1.91
C THR A 221 6.65 -13.44 -3.28
N ALA A 222 6.18 -14.41 -4.04
CA ALA A 222 6.62 -14.63 -5.42
C ALA A 222 6.28 -13.43 -6.31
N ALA A 223 7.14 -13.14 -7.27
CA ALA A 223 6.91 -12.14 -8.30
C ALA A 223 6.75 -12.80 -9.66
N LEU A 224 5.81 -12.31 -10.43
CA LEU A 224 5.82 -12.53 -11.87
C LEU A 224 6.97 -11.74 -12.51
N GLU A 225 7.63 -12.34 -13.48
CA GLU A 225 8.48 -11.57 -14.37
C GLU A 225 7.67 -10.48 -15.07
N PRO A 226 8.24 -9.26 -15.26
CA PRO A 226 7.52 -8.18 -15.94
C PRO A 226 6.96 -8.54 -17.31
N SER A 227 7.62 -9.45 -18.02
CA SER A 227 7.17 -10.01 -19.30
C SER A 227 5.88 -10.84 -19.17
N MET A 228 5.67 -11.50 -18.03
CA MET A 228 4.48 -12.32 -17.79
C MET A 228 3.27 -11.49 -17.35
N VAL A 229 3.48 -10.33 -16.72
CA VAL A 229 2.40 -9.42 -16.32
C VAL A 229 1.64 -8.90 -17.54
N LEU A 230 2.34 -8.59 -18.63
CA LEU A 230 1.74 -8.08 -19.86
C LEU A 230 1.01 -9.14 -20.66
N THR A 231 1.40 -10.41 -20.54
CA THR A 231 0.83 -11.52 -21.31
C THR A 231 -0.29 -12.27 -20.59
N ASN A 232 -0.42 -12.08 -19.28
CA ASN A 232 -1.44 -12.73 -18.48
C ASN A 232 -2.32 -11.69 -17.75
N PRO A 233 -3.40 -11.20 -18.40
CA PRO A 233 -4.28 -10.18 -17.80
C PRO A 233 -5.02 -10.64 -16.54
N GLY A 234 -5.02 -11.95 -16.24
CA GLY A 234 -5.53 -12.53 -15.00
C GLY A 234 -4.47 -12.66 -13.91
N ALA A 235 -3.21 -12.42 -14.24
CA ALA A 235 -2.15 -12.42 -13.23
C ALA A 235 -2.39 -11.25 -12.29
N ARG A 236 -2.56 -11.54 -11.01
CA ARG A 236 -2.64 -10.53 -9.97
C ARG A 236 -1.42 -9.66 -10.04
N GLU A 237 -1.63 -8.36 -10.09
CA GLU A 237 -0.55 -7.41 -10.27
C GLU A 237 0.55 -7.63 -9.22
N ALA A 238 1.77 -7.83 -9.71
CA ALA A 238 2.96 -8.07 -8.89
C ALA A 238 3.28 -6.93 -7.90
N TRP A 239 2.61 -5.79 -8.02
CA TRP A 239 2.93 -4.56 -7.29
C TRP A 239 2.43 -4.52 -5.86
N HIS A 240 1.26 -5.12 -5.56
CA HIS A 240 0.75 -5.27 -4.20
C HIS A 240 -0.05 -6.56 -4.08
N PRO A 241 0.61 -7.69 -4.04
CA PRO A 241 -0.10 -8.93 -3.78
C PRO A 241 -0.78 -8.80 -2.40
N PRO A 242 -2.10 -9.05 -2.31
CA PRO A 242 -2.86 -8.94 -1.06
C PRO A 242 -2.31 -9.85 0.03
N LEU A 243 -1.53 -10.86 -0.37
CA LEU A 243 -0.93 -11.85 0.52
C LEU A 243 0.44 -11.45 1.09
N LYS A 244 0.92 -10.24 0.79
CA LYS A 244 2.27 -9.79 1.16
C LYS A 244 2.55 -9.80 2.66
N HIS A 245 1.55 -9.51 3.46
CA HIS A 245 1.66 -9.49 4.92
C HIS A 245 1.13 -10.76 5.58
N ILE A 246 0.79 -11.79 4.79
CA ILE A 246 0.17 -13.01 5.30
C ILE A 246 1.06 -13.72 6.34
N GLY A 247 2.38 -13.63 6.19
CA GLY A 247 3.34 -14.18 7.16
C GLY A 247 3.10 -13.69 8.59
N SER A 248 2.61 -12.46 8.77
CA SER A 248 2.33 -11.89 10.09
C SER A 248 1.22 -12.62 10.85
N TYR A 249 0.36 -13.37 10.18
CA TYR A 249 -0.66 -14.19 10.84
C TYR A 249 -0.05 -15.31 11.70
N ALA A 250 1.18 -15.74 11.42
CA ALA A 250 1.85 -16.74 12.24
C ALA A 250 2.10 -16.26 13.68
N SER A 251 2.35 -14.96 13.87
CA SER A 251 2.46 -14.35 15.21
C SER A 251 1.10 -14.30 15.95
N VAL A 252 -0.02 -14.27 15.21
CA VAL A 252 -1.37 -14.18 15.80
C VAL A 252 -1.88 -15.56 16.20
N PHE A 253 -1.61 -16.58 15.38
CA PHE A 253 -2.22 -17.89 15.53
C PHE A 253 -1.27 -18.97 16.06
N GLY A 254 0.05 -18.76 16.10
CA GLY A 254 1.02 -19.83 16.33
C GLY A 254 2.13 -19.52 17.33
N ASP A 255 2.15 -18.36 18.00
CA ASP A 255 3.31 -17.96 18.84
C ASP A 255 4.65 -18.14 18.10
N VAL A 256 4.67 -17.67 16.86
CA VAL A 256 5.81 -17.75 15.94
C VAL A 256 6.39 -16.36 15.77
N PHE A 257 7.70 -16.22 15.91
CA PHE A 257 8.36 -14.95 15.64
C PHE A 257 8.44 -14.69 14.12
N VAL A 258 7.93 -13.53 13.69
CA VAL A 258 7.95 -13.12 12.28
C VAL A 258 8.79 -11.83 12.15
N PRO A 259 10.02 -11.90 11.63
CA PRO A 259 10.90 -10.73 11.51
C PRO A 259 10.32 -9.60 10.66
N MET A 260 9.47 -9.95 9.67
CA MET A 260 8.80 -8.96 8.79
C MET A 260 7.65 -8.21 9.46
N THR A 261 7.30 -8.52 10.70
CA THR A 261 6.25 -7.80 11.40
C THR A 261 6.60 -6.32 11.48
N PHE A 262 5.66 -5.47 11.08
CA PHE A 262 5.82 -4.01 11.11
C PHE A 262 5.78 -3.50 12.56
N ALA A 263 6.80 -3.85 13.33
CA ALA A 263 6.99 -3.44 14.72
C ALA A 263 8.16 -2.43 14.76
N ASP A 264 7.87 -1.20 14.37
CA ASP A 264 8.83 -0.10 14.41
C ASP A 264 8.64 0.69 15.71
N ARG A 265 9.68 0.77 16.53
CA ARG A 265 9.68 1.46 17.83
C ARG A 265 9.12 2.89 17.77
N HIS A 266 9.29 3.56 16.64
CA HIS A 266 8.86 4.95 16.45
C HIS A 266 7.47 5.09 15.81
N LYS A 267 6.87 3.98 15.35
CA LYS A 267 5.61 4.00 14.60
C LYS A 267 4.51 3.14 15.22
N GLN A 268 4.89 2.13 16.01
CA GLN A 268 3.97 1.15 16.57
C GLN A 268 4.16 1.05 18.09
N PRO A 269 3.10 0.77 18.86
CA PRO A 269 3.22 0.52 20.30
C PRO A 269 3.96 -0.79 20.61
N MET A 270 4.15 -1.65 19.61
CA MET A 270 4.89 -2.91 19.74
C MET A 270 6.35 -2.70 19.31
N VAL A 271 7.25 -3.30 20.07
CA VAL A 271 8.69 -3.31 19.74
C VAL A 271 9.17 -4.75 19.72
N VAL A 272 10.12 -5.04 18.83
CA VAL A 272 10.84 -6.31 18.84
C VAL A 272 11.81 -6.27 20.00
N VAL A 273 11.87 -7.37 20.77
CA VAL A 273 12.82 -7.53 21.88
C VAL A 273 14.25 -7.44 21.34
N ASP A 274 15.13 -6.74 22.05
CA ASP A 274 16.47 -6.38 21.59
C ASP A 274 17.28 -7.57 21.04
N LYS A 275 17.14 -8.76 21.63
CA LYS A 275 17.80 -9.98 21.15
C LYS A 275 17.44 -10.37 19.71
N TYR A 276 16.27 -9.96 19.20
CA TYR A 276 15.80 -10.27 17.84
C TYR A 276 15.99 -9.11 16.87
N LEU A 277 16.44 -7.93 17.32
CA LEU A 277 16.64 -6.76 16.47
C LEU A 277 17.57 -7.04 15.27
N PRO A 278 18.72 -7.74 15.42
CA PRO A 278 19.59 -8.02 14.28
C PRO A 278 18.91 -8.80 13.17
N ILE A 279 17.98 -9.72 13.53
CA ILE A 279 17.23 -10.52 12.57
C ILE A 279 16.13 -9.72 11.91
N LYS A 280 15.48 -8.82 12.66
CA LYS A 280 14.51 -7.89 12.11
C LYS A 280 15.16 -6.95 11.09
N GLU A 281 16.30 -6.36 11.44
CA GLU A 281 17.04 -5.43 10.58
C GLU A 281 17.54 -6.12 9.30
N PHE A 282 17.97 -7.36 9.41
CA PHE A 282 18.39 -8.17 8.27
C PHE A 282 17.32 -8.29 7.18
N HIS A 283 16.05 -8.39 7.56
CA HIS A 283 14.93 -8.51 6.62
C HIS A 283 14.32 -7.15 6.24
N GLY A 284 14.78 -6.08 6.89
CA GLY A 284 14.09 -4.79 6.97
C GLY A 284 14.22 -3.85 5.80
N ASP A 285 15.14 -4.09 4.86
CA ASP A 285 15.44 -3.08 3.84
C ASP A 285 14.33 -2.85 2.81
N ASN A 286 13.46 -3.82 2.58
CA ASN A 286 12.27 -3.62 1.77
C ASN A 286 11.17 -4.64 2.10
N PRO A 287 10.24 -4.32 3.02
CA PRO A 287 9.12 -5.20 3.33
C PRO A 287 8.18 -5.41 2.12
N PHE A 288 8.41 -4.68 1.05
CA PHE A 288 7.66 -4.75 -0.20
C PHE A 288 8.40 -5.47 -1.32
N LYS A 289 9.54 -6.07 -1.04
CA LYS A 289 10.26 -6.84 -2.05
C LYS A 289 9.45 -8.07 -2.44
N VAL A 290 9.25 -8.23 -3.73
CA VAL A 290 8.79 -9.46 -4.35
C VAL A 290 10.00 -10.23 -4.86
N TYR A 291 9.95 -11.53 -4.79
CA TYR A 291 11.11 -12.39 -4.98
C TYR A 291 10.98 -13.18 -6.29
N GLN A 292 12.03 -13.14 -7.11
CA GLN A 292 12.23 -14.06 -8.20
C GLN A 292 12.81 -15.40 -7.65
N PRO A 293 12.76 -16.50 -8.40
CA PRO A 293 13.34 -17.77 -7.94
C PRO A 293 14.80 -17.67 -7.49
N SER A 294 15.63 -16.91 -8.20
CA SER A 294 17.03 -16.64 -7.84
C SER A 294 17.16 -15.84 -6.52
N ASP A 295 16.27 -14.89 -6.28
CA ASP A 295 16.25 -14.10 -5.04
C ASP A 295 15.89 -14.99 -3.83
N LEU A 296 15.02 -15.99 -4.00
CA LEU A 296 14.68 -16.92 -2.93
C LEU A 296 15.88 -17.76 -2.51
N VAL A 297 16.71 -18.21 -3.46
CA VAL A 297 17.96 -18.93 -3.16
C VAL A 297 18.90 -18.04 -2.35
N ALA A 298 19.06 -16.78 -2.77
CA ALA A 298 19.87 -15.81 -2.05
C ALA A 298 19.31 -15.50 -0.65
N LEU A 299 17.98 -15.37 -0.53
CA LEU A 299 17.31 -15.14 0.76
C LEU A 299 17.53 -16.34 1.70
N ALA A 300 17.28 -17.55 1.24
CA ALA A 300 17.46 -18.76 2.04
C ALA A 300 18.91 -18.89 2.55
N LYS A 301 19.88 -18.65 1.69
CA LYS A 301 21.31 -18.62 2.06
C LYS A 301 21.58 -17.58 3.15
N ARG A 302 21.12 -16.33 2.97
CA ARG A 302 21.29 -15.26 3.94
C ARG A 302 20.62 -15.59 5.29
N ILE A 303 19.42 -16.17 5.31
CA ILE A 303 18.74 -16.61 6.54
C ILE A 303 19.62 -17.63 7.25
N THR A 304 20.11 -18.63 6.54
CA THR A 304 21.01 -19.65 7.13
C THR A 304 22.28 -19.04 7.70
N GLU A 305 22.94 -18.15 6.99
CA GLU A 305 24.15 -17.47 7.47
C GLU A 305 23.88 -16.67 8.74
N GLN A 306 22.79 -15.92 8.80
CA GLN A 306 22.45 -15.08 9.96
C GLN A 306 22.02 -15.89 11.19
N THR A 307 21.33 -17.00 10.98
CA THR A 307 20.89 -17.87 12.09
C THR A 307 22.02 -18.64 12.74
N HIS A 308 23.16 -18.79 12.04
CA HIS A 308 24.34 -19.50 12.53
C HIS A 308 25.47 -18.57 13.02
N LEU A 309 25.26 -17.25 13.04
CA LEU A 309 26.26 -16.33 13.54
C LEU A 309 26.52 -16.55 15.05
N PRO A 310 27.77 -16.46 15.52
CA PRO A 310 28.07 -16.46 16.94
C PRO A 310 27.29 -15.35 17.65
N GLY A 311 26.52 -15.69 18.68
CA GLY A 311 25.69 -14.74 19.41
C GLY A 311 24.31 -14.48 18.80
N ALA A 312 23.96 -15.15 17.70
CA ALA A 312 22.58 -15.12 17.20
C ALA A 312 21.62 -15.66 18.28
N PRO A 313 20.42 -15.07 18.40
CA PRO A 313 19.43 -15.56 19.34
C PRO A 313 18.99 -16.98 18.97
N ALA A 314 18.62 -17.76 19.96
CA ALA A 314 17.97 -19.04 19.72
C ALA A 314 16.61 -18.79 19.06
N LEU A 315 16.49 -19.15 17.78
CA LEU A 315 15.30 -18.86 16.95
C LEU A 315 14.29 -20.01 16.94
N GLY A 316 14.56 -21.10 17.67
CA GLY A 316 13.83 -22.34 17.49
C GLY A 316 13.99 -22.90 16.08
N ASP A 317 12.98 -23.62 15.60
CA ASP A 317 12.95 -24.06 14.21
C ASP A 317 12.74 -22.86 13.26
N VAL A 318 13.49 -22.85 12.17
CA VAL A 318 13.43 -21.76 11.18
C VAL A 318 12.65 -22.22 9.96
N PHE A 319 11.65 -21.42 9.59
CA PHE A 319 10.81 -21.67 8.44
C PHE A 319 10.88 -20.52 7.44
N LEU A 320 10.69 -20.84 6.15
CA LEU A 320 10.52 -19.88 5.06
C LEU A 320 9.22 -20.17 4.33
N LEU A 321 8.24 -19.28 4.47
CA LEU A 321 7.01 -19.29 3.69
C LEU A 321 7.23 -18.55 2.37
N VAL A 322 6.88 -19.20 1.26
CA VAL A 322 6.83 -18.58 -0.07
C VAL A 322 5.39 -18.64 -0.55
N VAL A 323 4.77 -17.50 -0.81
CA VAL A 323 3.38 -17.39 -1.29
C VAL A 323 3.37 -16.94 -2.74
N GLY A 324 2.41 -17.43 -3.53
CA GLY A 324 2.32 -17.18 -4.97
C GLY A 324 3.20 -18.13 -5.78
N THR A 325 3.38 -19.36 -5.30
CA THR A 325 4.23 -20.37 -5.96
C THR A 325 3.67 -20.82 -7.31
N ASP A 326 2.35 -20.66 -7.51
CA ASP A 326 1.65 -20.83 -8.79
C ASP A 326 2.16 -19.88 -9.89
N LEU A 327 2.85 -18.81 -9.51
CA LEU A 327 3.48 -17.87 -10.42
C LEU A 327 4.85 -18.35 -10.94
N TYR A 328 5.42 -19.38 -10.33
CA TYR A 328 6.71 -19.89 -10.75
C TYR A 328 6.56 -21.12 -11.67
N PRO A 329 7.26 -21.15 -12.81
CA PRO A 329 7.28 -22.35 -13.64
C PRO A 329 7.88 -23.56 -12.91
N THR A 330 8.84 -23.31 -12.03
CA THR A 330 9.48 -24.31 -11.16
C THR A 330 9.93 -23.67 -9.86
N LEU A 331 9.71 -24.36 -8.75
CA LEU A 331 10.24 -23.92 -7.46
C LEU A 331 11.75 -24.19 -7.41
N PRO A 332 12.56 -23.22 -6.94
CA PRO A 332 13.99 -23.43 -6.78
C PRO A 332 14.27 -24.42 -5.64
N THR A 333 15.30 -25.23 -5.80
CA THR A 333 15.85 -26.03 -4.70
C THR A 333 16.61 -25.10 -3.75
N LEU A 334 16.21 -25.10 -2.48
CA LEU A 334 16.87 -24.28 -1.45
C LEU A 334 17.84 -25.17 -0.64
N ALA A 335 19.14 -24.89 -0.77
CA ALA A 335 20.15 -25.63 -0.02
C ALA A 335 19.97 -25.44 1.49
N GLY A 336 19.96 -26.53 2.25
CA GLY A 336 19.75 -26.50 3.70
C GLY A 336 18.28 -26.35 4.12
N TYR A 337 17.34 -26.55 3.21
CA TYR A 337 15.91 -26.54 3.49
C TYR A 337 15.23 -27.80 2.94
N SER A 338 14.21 -28.25 3.66
CA SER A 338 13.28 -29.27 3.19
C SER A 338 11.86 -28.71 3.12
N VAL A 339 11.03 -29.25 2.24
CA VAL A 339 9.62 -28.88 2.19
C VAL A 339 8.93 -29.40 3.44
N PHE A 340 8.38 -28.51 4.25
CA PHE A 340 7.57 -28.84 5.42
C PHE A 340 6.11 -29.04 5.02
N LEU A 341 5.58 -28.13 4.21
CA LEU A 341 4.22 -28.19 3.70
C LEU A 341 4.14 -27.44 2.38
N ALA A 342 3.38 -27.98 1.41
CA ALA A 342 3.16 -27.35 0.11
C ALA A 342 1.69 -27.43 -0.29
N ASP A 343 1.24 -26.40 -1.03
CA ASP A 343 -0.03 -26.31 -1.71
C ASP A 343 0.21 -25.63 -3.06
N ASP A 344 -0.77 -25.56 -3.93
CA ASP A 344 -0.62 -24.96 -5.26
C ASP A 344 -0.15 -23.49 -5.20
N SER A 345 -0.61 -22.75 -4.19
CA SER A 345 -0.38 -21.30 -4.05
C SER A 345 0.74 -20.91 -3.08
N PHE A 346 1.27 -21.85 -2.31
CA PHE A 346 2.35 -21.58 -1.36
C PHE A 346 3.16 -22.83 -1.01
N VAL A 347 4.38 -22.57 -0.50
CA VAL A 347 5.23 -23.61 0.11
C VAL A 347 5.84 -23.07 1.39
N ILE A 348 5.87 -23.90 2.43
CA ILE A 348 6.63 -23.66 3.66
C ILE A 348 7.84 -24.61 3.64
N PHE A 349 9.01 -24.02 3.69
CA PHE A 349 10.26 -24.74 3.84
C PHE A 349 10.69 -24.68 5.32
N GLN A 350 11.27 -25.78 5.81
CA GLN A 350 11.93 -25.85 7.11
C GLN A 350 13.44 -25.94 6.90
N ALA A 351 14.20 -25.11 7.60
CA ALA A 351 15.65 -25.23 7.60
C ALA A 351 16.03 -26.58 8.22
N THR A 352 16.81 -27.36 7.49
CA THR A 352 17.39 -28.57 8.03
C THR A 352 18.63 -28.18 8.81
N SER A 353 18.81 -28.74 10.02
CA SER A 353 20.11 -28.63 10.72
C SER A 353 21.21 -28.99 9.73
N PRO A 354 22.39 -28.32 9.76
CA PRO A 354 23.43 -28.59 8.79
C PRO A 354 23.70 -30.09 8.77
N ALA A 355 23.23 -30.73 7.73
CA ALA A 355 23.54 -32.15 7.50
C ALA A 355 25.06 -32.23 7.36
N LEU A 356 25.64 -33.17 8.05
CA LEU A 356 27.04 -33.55 7.84
C LEU A 356 27.32 -33.61 6.33
N PRO A 357 28.42 -33.04 5.84
CA PRO A 357 28.70 -32.96 4.43
C PRO A 357 28.66 -34.35 3.79
N GLY A 358 27.68 -34.60 2.91
CA GLY A 358 27.54 -35.87 2.19
C GLY A 358 26.12 -36.34 1.86
N ALA A 359 25.07 -35.74 2.42
CA ALA A 359 23.69 -36.19 2.11
C ALA A 359 23.14 -35.47 0.85
N VAL A 360 22.99 -36.22 -0.22
CA VAL A 360 22.31 -35.80 -1.45
C VAL A 360 20.80 -35.89 -1.23
N THR A 361 20.11 -34.73 -1.20
CA THR A 361 18.64 -34.68 -1.10
C THR A 361 18.01 -34.93 -2.48
N PRO A 362 17.04 -35.84 -2.62
CA PRO A 362 16.40 -36.11 -3.91
C PRO A 362 15.51 -34.90 -4.32
N ALA A 363 15.51 -34.58 -5.60
CA ALA A 363 14.61 -33.58 -6.19
C ALA A 363 13.16 -34.06 -6.08
N ILE A 364 12.32 -33.26 -5.39
CA ILE A 364 10.90 -33.55 -5.23
C ILE A 364 10.14 -32.84 -6.37
N GLY A 365 9.55 -33.62 -7.27
CA GLY A 365 8.59 -33.12 -8.26
C GLY A 365 7.29 -32.69 -7.57
N VAL A 366 6.83 -31.48 -7.84
CA VAL A 366 5.52 -31.01 -7.40
C VAL A 366 4.47 -31.74 -8.24
N PRO A 367 3.48 -32.43 -7.64
CA PRO A 367 2.40 -33.02 -8.41
C PRO A 367 1.53 -31.91 -9.01
N HIS A 368 1.58 -31.74 -10.32
CA HIS A 368 0.57 -30.97 -11.04
C HIS A 368 -0.71 -31.81 -11.04
N GLY A 369 -1.67 -31.43 -10.19
CA GLY A 369 -3.01 -32.00 -10.23
C GLY A 369 -3.68 -31.65 -11.56
N GLY A 370 -4.06 -32.67 -12.31
CA GLY A 370 -4.86 -32.60 -13.54
C GLY A 370 -6.32 -32.25 -13.27
#